data_fd26e78e92ea94be95bce6dc8f37fb5e
#
_entry.id   fd26e78e92ea94be95bce6dc8f37fb5e
#
_cell.length_a   1.000
_cell.length_b   1.000
_cell.length_c   1.000
_cell.angle_alpha   90.00
_cell.angle_beta   90.00
_cell.angle_gamma   90.00
#
_symmetry.space_group_name_H-M   'P 1'
#
loop_
_entity.id
_entity.type
_entity.pdbx_description
1 polymer ?
#
loop_
_entity_poly.entity_id
_entity_poly.type
_entity_poly.pdbx_seq_one_letter_code
_entity_poly.pdbx_strand_id
1 'polypeptide(L)'
;MKKVRTRFAPSPTGRMHVGNLRTALYAYLIAKHEGGDFILRIEDTDQERFMEGALEIIYHTLEETGLVHDEGPDKDGGVGPYVQSERNQSGLYLEYAKKLIEQGDATTVSVIRSVLLP
;
A
#
# COMPACT_ATOMS: atom_id res chain seq x y z
N MET A 1 -17.79 -17.31 -7.66
CA MET A 1 -16.95 -16.18 -8.15
C MET A 1 -16.01 -15.70 -7.03
N LYS A 2 -14.81 -15.25 -7.36
CA LYS A 2 -13.93 -14.62 -6.35
C LYS A 2 -14.55 -13.29 -5.94
N LYS A 3 -14.58 -13.00 -4.64
CA LYS A 3 -15.03 -11.73 -4.07
C LYS A 3 -14.15 -10.57 -4.63
N VAL A 4 -14.76 -9.49 -5.05
CA VAL A 4 -14.04 -8.30 -5.52
C VAL A 4 -13.27 -7.69 -4.36
N ARG A 5 -12.02 -7.32 -4.60
CA ARG A 5 -11.16 -6.68 -3.59
C ARG A 5 -10.48 -5.48 -4.22
N THR A 6 -10.76 -4.32 -3.69
CA THR A 6 -10.11 -3.08 -4.10
C THR A 6 -9.14 -2.58 -3.03
N ARG A 7 -8.19 -1.75 -3.42
CA ARG A 7 -7.14 -1.29 -2.52
C ARG A 7 -6.93 0.21 -2.63
N PHE A 8 -6.82 0.85 -1.49
CA PHE A 8 -6.24 2.16 -1.34
C PHE A 8 -4.88 2.03 -0.65
N ALA A 9 -3.85 2.64 -1.23
CA ALA A 9 -2.46 2.44 -0.80
C ALA A 9 -1.74 3.79 -0.59
N PRO A 10 -2.09 4.54 0.46
CA PRO A 10 -1.45 5.81 0.76
C PRO A 10 -0.05 5.64 1.35
N SER A 11 0.82 6.62 1.06
CA SER A 11 2.09 6.77 1.76
C SER A 11 1.91 7.63 3.02
N PRO A 12 2.48 7.26 4.18
CA PRO A 12 2.33 7.98 5.45
C PRO A 12 3.30 9.17 5.52
N THR A 13 3.22 10.08 4.54
CA THR A 13 4.13 11.24 4.37
C THR A 13 3.52 12.56 4.81
N GLY A 14 2.39 12.53 5.52
CA GLY A 14 1.70 13.70 6.03
C GLY A 14 0.19 13.64 5.87
N ARG A 15 -0.43 14.82 5.71
CA ARG A 15 -1.88 14.93 5.58
C ARG A 15 -2.36 14.39 4.23
N MET A 16 -3.48 13.67 4.28
CA MET A 16 -4.18 13.24 3.09
C MET A 16 -4.83 14.45 2.39
N HIS A 17 -4.51 14.68 1.12
CA HIS A 17 -5.18 15.71 0.34
C HIS A 17 -6.38 15.15 -0.44
N VAL A 18 -7.21 16.05 -0.99
CA VAL A 18 -8.45 15.68 -1.67
C VAL A 18 -8.25 14.70 -2.85
N GLY A 19 -7.10 14.75 -3.52
CA GLY A 19 -6.77 13.79 -4.60
C GLY A 19 -6.61 12.35 -4.11
N ASN A 20 -5.97 12.17 -2.95
CA ASN A 20 -5.86 10.85 -2.32
C ASN A 20 -7.24 10.34 -1.87
N LEU A 21 -8.03 11.22 -1.26
CA LEU A 21 -9.38 10.89 -0.80
C LEU A 21 -10.30 10.49 -1.96
N ARG A 22 -10.21 11.20 -3.08
CA ARG A 22 -10.92 10.84 -4.32
C ARG A 22 -10.56 9.43 -4.79
N THR A 23 -9.28 9.08 -4.79
CA THR A 23 -8.81 7.74 -5.17
C THR A 23 -9.37 6.67 -4.22
N ALA A 24 -9.36 6.94 -2.91
CA ALA A 24 -9.96 6.07 -1.92
C ALA A 24 -11.47 5.90 -2.15
N LEU A 25 -12.18 6.99 -2.45
CA LEU A 25 -13.62 6.96 -2.74
C LEU A 25 -13.97 6.05 -3.91
N TYR A 26 -13.26 6.15 -5.04
CA TYR A 26 -13.52 5.27 -6.19
C TYR A 26 -13.28 3.80 -5.85
N ALA A 27 -12.18 3.49 -5.19
CA ALA A 27 -11.88 2.13 -4.77
C ALA A 27 -12.96 1.58 -3.82
N TYR A 28 -13.40 2.40 -2.85
CA TYR A 28 -14.46 2.07 -1.91
C TYR A 28 -15.79 1.79 -2.63
N LEU A 29 -16.23 2.69 -3.50
CA LEU A 29 -17.50 2.55 -4.21
C LEU A 29 -17.53 1.29 -5.07
N ILE A 30 -16.45 0.97 -5.78
CA ILE A 30 -16.36 -0.27 -6.57
C ILE A 30 -16.47 -1.50 -5.65
N ALA A 31 -15.74 -1.54 -4.55
CA ALA A 31 -15.82 -2.65 -3.61
C ALA A 31 -17.25 -2.85 -3.09
N LYS A 32 -17.89 -1.77 -2.63
CA LYS A 32 -19.23 -1.85 -2.03
C LYS A 32 -20.31 -2.15 -3.07
N HIS A 33 -20.21 -1.62 -4.29
CA HIS A 33 -21.12 -1.94 -5.39
C HIS A 33 -21.11 -3.44 -5.72
N GLU A 34 -19.94 -4.05 -5.74
CA GLU A 34 -19.75 -5.47 -6.06
C GLU A 34 -19.88 -6.41 -4.84
N GLY A 35 -20.28 -5.90 -3.67
CA GLY A 35 -20.34 -6.69 -2.43
C GLY A 35 -18.98 -7.22 -1.96
N GLY A 36 -17.92 -6.48 -2.32
CA GLY A 36 -16.54 -6.83 -2.07
C GLY A 36 -15.92 -6.16 -0.86
N ASP A 37 -14.60 -6.25 -0.75
CA ASP A 37 -13.82 -5.68 0.34
C ASP A 37 -12.98 -4.49 -0.13
N PHE A 38 -12.99 -3.42 0.66
CA PHE A 38 -12.13 -2.27 0.51
C PHE A 38 -10.94 -2.39 1.48
N ILE A 39 -9.72 -2.42 0.95
CA ILE A 39 -8.50 -2.74 1.68
C ILE A 39 -7.65 -1.49 1.82
N LEU A 40 -7.19 -1.20 3.03
CA LEU A 40 -6.16 -0.20 3.30
C LEU A 40 -4.80 -0.87 3.35
N ARG A 41 -3.87 -0.41 2.53
CA ARG A 41 -2.47 -0.82 2.58
C ARG A 41 -1.58 0.41 2.71
N ILE A 42 -0.65 0.39 3.64
CA ILE A 42 0.29 1.47 3.87
C ILE A 42 1.55 1.24 3.05
N GLU A 43 1.90 2.20 2.21
CA GLU A 43 3.11 2.17 1.40
C GLU A 43 4.16 3.15 1.97
N ASP A 44 4.89 2.67 2.96
CA ASP A 44 5.93 3.36 3.69
C ASP A 44 7.33 3.15 3.08
N THR A 45 7.42 3.11 1.76
CA THR A 45 8.68 2.89 1.03
C THR A 45 9.67 4.02 1.22
N ASP A 46 9.18 5.23 1.40
CA ASP A 46 9.99 6.44 1.63
C ASP A 46 10.12 6.69 3.14
N GLN A 47 11.10 6.04 3.75
CA GLN A 47 11.36 6.15 5.19
C GLN A 47 11.91 7.53 5.60
N GLU A 48 12.48 8.30 4.67
CA GLU A 48 12.98 9.65 4.95
C GLU A 48 11.83 10.65 5.12
N ARG A 49 10.68 10.40 4.46
CA ARG A 49 9.47 11.24 4.55
C ARG A 49 8.40 10.65 5.46
N PHE A 50 8.69 9.57 6.15
CA PHE A 50 7.75 9.03 7.14
C PHE A 50 7.47 10.07 8.22
N MET A 51 6.19 10.31 8.50
CA MET A 51 5.75 11.23 9.55
C MET A 51 5.06 10.45 10.67
N GLU A 52 5.55 10.66 11.88
CA GLU A 52 4.89 10.11 13.07
C GLU A 52 3.45 10.64 13.15
N GLY A 53 2.50 9.78 13.47
CA GLY A 53 1.07 10.12 13.51
C GLY A 53 0.36 10.16 12.15
N ALA A 54 1.08 9.98 11.02
CA ALA A 54 0.43 10.02 9.71
C ALA A 54 -0.55 8.87 9.49
N LEU A 55 -0.30 7.72 10.12
CA LEU A 55 -1.20 6.57 10.04
C LEU A 55 -2.55 6.86 10.72
N GLU A 56 -2.51 7.47 11.90
CA GLU A 56 -3.70 7.90 12.64
C GLU A 56 -4.51 8.93 11.84
N ILE A 57 -3.83 9.85 11.15
CA ILE A 57 -4.48 10.82 10.27
C ILE A 57 -5.20 10.11 9.11
N ILE A 58 -4.59 9.08 8.52
CA ILE A 58 -5.21 8.29 7.47
C ILE A 58 -6.48 7.60 7.99
N TYR A 59 -6.39 6.91 9.13
CA TYR A 59 -7.55 6.24 9.74
C TYR A 59 -8.68 7.21 10.04
N HIS A 60 -8.36 8.31 10.71
CA HIS A 60 -9.34 9.34 11.08
C HIS A 60 -10.01 9.96 9.85
N THR A 61 -9.24 10.28 8.80
CA THR A 61 -9.79 10.83 7.56
C THR A 61 -10.74 9.86 6.86
N LEU A 62 -10.38 8.58 6.79
CA LEU A 62 -11.25 7.55 6.20
C LEU A 62 -12.52 7.36 7.02
N GLU A 63 -12.43 7.38 8.34
CA GLU A 63 -13.57 7.25 9.25
C GLU A 63 -14.52 8.45 9.12
N GLU A 64 -14.03 9.69 9.20
CA GLU A 64 -14.82 10.91 9.06
C GLU A 64 -15.55 11.03 7.73
N THR A 65 -14.94 10.50 6.66
CA THR A 65 -15.53 10.51 5.32
C THR A 65 -16.42 9.28 5.03
N GLY A 66 -16.56 8.36 5.98
CA GLY A 66 -17.35 7.14 5.83
C GLY A 66 -16.74 6.08 4.91
N LEU A 67 -15.46 6.22 4.54
CA LEU A 67 -14.74 5.27 3.69
C LEU A 67 -14.06 4.18 4.54
N VAL A 68 -14.80 3.55 5.41
CA VAL A 68 -14.28 2.56 6.36
C VAL A 68 -13.78 1.33 5.62
N HIS A 69 -12.50 0.99 5.82
CA HIS A 69 -11.89 -0.20 5.22
C HIS A 69 -12.33 -1.49 5.94
N ASP A 70 -12.39 -2.58 5.18
CA ASP A 70 -12.73 -3.92 5.67
C ASP A 70 -11.50 -4.67 6.16
N GLU A 71 -10.34 -4.42 5.55
CA GLU A 71 -9.04 -4.99 5.88
C GLU A 71 -7.94 -3.91 5.87
N GLY A 72 -6.95 -4.07 6.72
CA GLY A 72 -5.84 -3.14 6.83
C GLY A 72 -4.89 -3.51 7.96
N PRO A 73 -3.93 -2.62 8.32
CA PRO A 73 -2.99 -2.89 9.40
C PRO A 73 -3.65 -3.12 10.76
N ASP A 74 -4.82 -2.54 10.98
CA ASP A 74 -5.65 -2.65 12.19
C ASP A 74 -6.75 -3.72 12.09
N LYS A 75 -6.98 -4.30 10.92
CA LYS A 75 -8.04 -5.30 10.64
C LYS A 75 -7.51 -6.39 9.73
N ASP A 76 -7.01 -7.46 10.31
CA ASP A 76 -6.44 -8.56 9.53
C ASP A 76 -7.52 -9.36 8.77
N GLY A 77 -7.33 -9.49 7.46
CA GLY A 77 -8.14 -10.33 6.56
C GLY A 77 -7.45 -11.65 6.17
N GLY A 78 -6.37 -12.03 6.85
CA GLY A 78 -5.65 -13.28 6.63
C GLY A 78 -4.66 -13.26 5.45
N VAL A 79 -4.39 -12.09 4.86
CA VAL A 79 -3.48 -11.92 3.73
C VAL A 79 -2.43 -10.81 3.98
N GLY A 80 -2.28 -10.40 5.24
CA GLY A 80 -1.27 -9.45 5.67
C GLY A 80 0.16 -9.92 5.41
N PRO A 81 1.17 -9.13 5.81
CA PRO A 81 1.06 -7.79 6.38
C PRO A 81 0.52 -6.74 5.39
N TYR A 82 -0.11 -5.68 5.92
CA TYR A 82 -0.68 -4.59 5.12
C TYR A 82 0.20 -3.34 5.08
N VAL A 83 1.41 -3.42 5.62
CA VAL A 83 2.44 -2.38 5.58
C VAL A 83 3.57 -2.84 4.68
N GLN A 84 4.03 -1.97 3.78
CA GLN A 84 5.02 -2.32 2.77
C GLN A 84 6.37 -2.73 3.37
N SER A 85 6.87 -2.01 4.38
CA SER A 85 8.12 -2.33 5.06
C SER A 85 8.09 -3.70 5.72
N GLU A 86 6.98 -4.08 6.33
CA GLU A 86 6.80 -5.41 6.94
C GLU A 86 6.84 -6.52 5.88
N ARG A 87 6.23 -6.32 4.72
CA ARG A 87 6.34 -7.25 3.58
C ARG A 87 7.76 -7.36 3.06
N ASN A 88 8.48 -6.25 3.02
CA ASN A 88 9.89 -6.26 2.61
C ASN A 88 10.76 -7.07 3.57
N GLN A 89 10.54 -6.91 4.87
CA GLN A 89 11.25 -7.68 5.91
C GLN A 89 10.99 -9.19 5.81
N SER A 90 9.83 -9.61 5.32
CA SER A 90 9.52 -11.03 5.08
C SER A 90 10.32 -11.66 3.93
N GLY A 91 11.05 -10.87 3.13
CA GLY A 91 11.81 -11.33 1.98
C GLY A 91 10.98 -11.58 0.72
N LEU A 92 9.67 -11.35 0.76
CA LEU A 92 8.74 -11.64 -0.34
C LEU A 92 9.15 -10.97 -1.65
N TYR A 93 9.49 -9.69 -1.62
CA TYR A 93 9.87 -8.95 -2.84
C TYR A 93 11.18 -9.44 -3.44
N LEU A 94 12.15 -9.79 -2.61
CA LEU A 94 13.42 -10.34 -3.06
C LEU A 94 13.23 -11.71 -3.71
N GLU A 95 12.35 -12.55 -3.18
CA GLU A 95 12.00 -13.85 -3.77
C GLU A 95 11.44 -13.68 -5.18
N TYR A 96 10.46 -12.79 -5.36
CA TYR A 96 9.88 -12.54 -6.68
C TYR A 96 10.85 -11.86 -7.64
N ALA A 97 11.71 -10.95 -7.16
CA ALA A 97 12.77 -10.35 -7.98
C ALA A 97 13.72 -11.41 -8.52
N LYS A 98 14.14 -12.38 -7.69
CA LYS A 98 14.98 -13.52 -8.12
C LYS A 98 14.27 -14.38 -9.18
N LYS A 99 12.99 -14.69 -9.00
CA LYS A 99 12.20 -15.41 -10.01
C LYS A 99 12.18 -14.70 -11.38
N LEU A 100 12.02 -13.37 -11.38
CA LEU A 100 12.09 -12.59 -12.62
C LEU A 100 13.46 -12.65 -13.28
N ILE A 101 14.55 -12.66 -12.52
CA ILE A 101 15.91 -12.81 -13.03
C ILE A 101 16.09 -14.21 -13.63
N GLU A 102 15.64 -15.25 -12.96
CA GLU A 102 15.69 -16.64 -13.45
C GLU A 102 14.89 -16.85 -14.75
N GLN A 103 13.79 -16.12 -14.91
CA GLN A 103 12.97 -16.14 -16.12
C GLN A 103 13.55 -15.31 -17.28
N GLY A 104 14.55 -14.46 -17.02
CA GLY A 104 15.15 -13.57 -18.00
C GLY A 104 14.40 -12.22 -18.17
N ASP A 105 13.40 -11.96 -17.34
CA ASP A 105 12.58 -10.73 -17.37
C ASP A 105 13.20 -9.57 -16.60
N ALA A 106 14.24 -9.83 -15.82
CA ALA A 106 15.00 -8.83 -15.04
C ALA A 106 16.49 -9.17 -15.02
N THR A 107 17.31 -8.16 -14.70
CA THR A 107 18.75 -8.31 -14.53
C THR A 107 19.26 -7.62 -13.29
N THR A 108 20.37 -8.10 -12.73
CA THR A 108 21.01 -7.43 -11.60
C THR A 108 21.92 -6.32 -12.11
N VAL A 109 21.77 -5.12 -11.53
CA VAL A 109 22.62 -3.97 -11.80
C VAL A 109 23.25 -3.49 -10.50
N SER A 110 24.58 -3.30 -10.51
CA SER A 110 25.33 -2.72 -9.39
C SER A 110 25.71 -1.29 -9.75
N VAL A 111 25.14 -0.31 -9.04
CA VAL A 111 25.43 1.12 -9.24
C VAL A 111 25.79 1.80 -7.93
N ILE A 112 26.73 2.74 -7.99
CA ILE A 112 27.04 3.60 -6.85
C ILE A 112 25.95 4.66 -6.76
N ARG A 113 25.43 4.92 -5.54
CA ARG A 113 24.33 5.87 -5.31
C ARG A 113 24.57 7.27 -5.90
N SER A 114 25.83 7.73 -5.95
CA SER A 114 26.21 9.01 -6.56
C SER A 114 25.98 9.10 -8.08
N VAL A 115 25.78 7.97 -8.75
CA VAL A 115 25.52 7.91 -10.20
C VAL A 115 24.01 7.97 -10.49
N LEU A 116 23.16 7.74 -9.48
CA LEU A 116 21.70 7.74 -9.61
C LEU A 116 21.06 9.09 -9.28
N LEU A 117 21.84 10.06 -8.80
CA LEU A 117 21.35 11.42 -8.53
C LEU A 117 21.72 12.33 -9.71
N PRO A 118 20.76 13.06 -10.29
CA PRO A 118 21.03 14.07 -11.29
C PRO A 118 21.85 15.22 -10.77
#